data_38f922816dc2ca642340731c755b2530
#
_entry.id   38f922816dc2ca642340731c755b2530
#
_cell.length_a   1.000
_cell.length_b   1.000
_cell.length_c   1.000
_cell.angle_alpha   90.00
_cell.angle_beta   90.00
_cell.angle_gamma   90.00
#
_symmetry.space_group_name_H-M   'P 1'
#
loop_
_entity.id
_entity.type
_entity.pdbx_description
1 polymer ?
#
loop_
_entity_poly.entity_id
_entity_poly.type
_entity_poly.pdbx_seq_one_letter_code
_entity_poly.pdbx_strand_id
1 'polypeptide(L)'
;MSVTTLIADPEVRVRLQKMIRNPDFGGGQKLLAPPLTKHYSPGRSSMIGMAFDYLFRFYLKRLNPQAIERDQWIAEQVGLWLPCVVMCEGGRLEIVPEAIGSSQRECDWALQRERVIAEARKNCSLYVKTGTLSDRLLTSAIQLAKLDGIVKSGRPDLIDLEDVDKDDKDDLQQLVKLIPARDFKATDVCLLNPTFGEASRLVRGADADVIIDDTLIEIKTVMKCRLTGKYLNQLALYYCLYRIASVDGLPAGRSLRKFGVYFSRYGYFFTVPVTDCWQARDFETFLEWFRDLIQARACVMRAKIAAY
;
A
#
# COMPACT_ATOMS: atom_id res chain seq x y z
N MET A 1 5.06 -14.76 -3.22
CA MET A 1 6.23 -13.90 -3.53
C MET A 1 5.65 -12.51 -3.75
N SER A 2 6.08 -11.49 -3.03
CA SER A 2 5.57 -10.12 -3.20
C SER A 2 6.48 -9.32 -4.14
N VAL A 3 6.04 -8.15 -4.61
CA VAL A 3 6.89 -7.23 -5.38
C VAL A 3 8.17 -6.88 -4.62
N THR A 4 8.08 -6.66 -3.30
CA THR A 4 9.25 -6.42 -2.45
C THR A 4 10.24 -7.59 -2.47
N THR A 5 9.74 -8.83 -2.46
CA THR A 5 10.59 -10.04 -2.56
C THR A 5 11.23 -10.16 -3.94
N LEU A 6 10.49 -9.79 -5.00
CA LEU A 6 11.01 -9.78 -6.37
C LEU A 6 12.13 -8.73 -6.56
N ILE A 7 11.99 -7.55 -5.97
CA ILE A 7 13.06 -6.52 -6.00
C ILE A 7 14.33 -7.01 -5.30
N ALA A 8 14.18 -7.83 -4.26
CA ALA A 8 15.30 -8.42 -3.52
C ALA A 8 15.95 -9.61 -4.25
N ASP A 9 15.26 -10.21 -5.21
CA ASP A 9 15.79 -11.31 -6.03
C ASP A 9 16.99 -10.84 -6.85
N PRO A 10 18.17 -11.52 -6.76
CA PRO A 10 19.38 -11.06 -7.43
C PRO A 10 19.26 -11.00 -8.95
N GLU A 11 18.57 -11.95 -9.58
CA GLU A 11 18.39 -11.99 -11.04
C GLU A 11 17.50 -10.84 -11.51
N VAL A 12 16.35 -10.65 -10.86
CA VAL A 12 15.42 -9.54 -11.15
C VAL A 12 16.14 -8.20 -10.98
N ARG A 13 16.86 -8.03 -9.87
CA ARG A 13 17.59 -6.81 -9.55
C ARG A 13 18.64 -6.45 -10.60
N VAL A 14 19.46 -7.43 -11.02
CA VAL A 14 20.50 -7.20 -12.04
C VAL A 14 19.88 -6.78 -13.36
N ARG A 15 18.78 -7.41 -13.78
CA ARG A 15 18.10 -7.07 -15.04
C ARG A 15 17.42 -5.71 -14.96
N LEU A 16 16.76 -5.38 -13.81
CA LEU A 16 16.21 -4.05 -13.59
C LEU A 16 17.28 -2.96 -13.66
N GLN A 17 18.44 -3.17 -13.03
CA GLN A 17 19.54 -2.22 -13.06
C GLN A 17 20.11 -1.99 -14.46
N LYS A 18 20.06 -3.00 -15.35
CA LYS A 18 20.48 -2.84 -16.76
C LYS A 18 19.43 -2.11 -17.59
N MET A 19 18.15 -2.30 -17.29
CA MET A 19 17.04 -1.71 -18.03
C MET A 19 16.78 -0.27 -17.61
N ILE A 20 16.71 -0.02 -16.30
CA ILE A 20 16.32 1.29 -15.76
C ILE A 20 17.50 2.24 -15.88
N ARG A 21 17.30 3.30 -16.64
CA ARG A 21 18.15 4.48 -16.59
C ARG A 21 17.82 5.26 -15.33
N ASN A 22 18.82 5.70 -14.59
CA ASN A 22 18.59 6.74 -13.60
C ASN A 22 18.20 7.99 -14.37
N PRO A 23 16.92 8.37 -14.42
CA PRO A 23 16.55 9.63 -15.02
C PRO A 23 17.34 10.69 -14.27
N ASP A 24 17.90 11.65 -15.01
CA ASP A 24 18.58 12.79 -14.40
C ASP A 24 17.50 13.65 -13.74
N PHE A 25 17.28 13.40 -12.44
CA PHE A 25 16.24 14.04 -11.64
C PHE A 25 16.61 15.50 -11.36
N GLY A 26 16.78 16.29 -12.45
CA GLY A 26 17.04 17.72 -12.33
C GLY A 26 18.32 18.05 -11.58
N GLY A 27 19.44 17.38 -11.92
CA GLY A 27 20.75 17.70 -11.35
C GLY A 27 20.93 17.21 -9.90
N GLY A 28 20.37 16.05 -9.56
CA GLY A 28 20.58 15.43 -8.24
C GLY A 28 20.05 16.28 -7.10
N GLN A 29 18.92 16.95 -7.28
CA GLN A 29 18.26 17.67 -6.18
C GLN A 29 17.88 16.66 -5.08
N LYS A 30 18.87 16.32 -4.25
CA LYS A 30 18.61 16.09 -2.84
C LYS A 30 17.78 17.31 -2.41
N LEU A 31 16.54 17.13 -2.03
CA LEU A 31 15.95 18.10 -1.13
C LEU A 31 16.80 18.03 0.14
N LEU A 32 17.81 18.91 0.22
CA LEU A 32 18.73 19.03 1.36
C LEU A 32 18.00 19.64 2.58
N ALA A 33 16.76 20.06 2.38
CA ALA A 33 15.91 20.54 3.44
C ALA A 33 15.65 19.41 4.46
N PRO A 34 15.63 19.72 5.76
CA PRO A 34 15.13 18.77 6.76
C PRO A 34 13.67 18.43 6.47
N PRO A 35 13.16 17.26 6.90
CA PRO A 35 11.74 16.96 6.80
C PRO A 35 10.92 18.04 7.50
N LEU A 36 9.77 18.38 6.93
CA LEU A 36 8.85 19.38 7.47
C LEU A 36 8.09 18.86 8.70
N THR A 37 8.09 17.53 8.90
CA THR A 37 7.53 16.88 10.08
C THR A 37 8.63 16.26 10.92
N LYS A 38 8.41 16.23 12.22
CA LYS A 38 9.27 15.50 13.15
C LYS A 38 8.93 14.03 13.11
N HIS A 39 9.92 13.18 13.30
CA HIS A 39 9.75 11.77 13.56
C HIS A 39 9.99 11.50 15.04
N TYR A 40 8.93 11.19 15.76
CA TYR A 40 8.99 11.05 17.23
C TYR A 40 9.57 9.72 17.71
N SER A 41 9.37 8.64 16.93
CA SER A 41 9.85 7.32 17.32
C SER A 41 10.52 6.58 16.16
N PRO A 42 11.86 6.45 16.13
CA PRO A 42 12.58 5.73 15.08
C PRO A 42 12.11 4.28 14.90
N GLY A 43 11.78 3.58 15.98
CA GLY A 43 11.28 2.20 15.94
C GLY A 43 9.89 2.05 15.34
N ARG A 44 9.12 3.13 15.20
CA ARG A 44 7.73 3.13 14.68
C ARG A 44 7.59 3.64 13.24
N SER A 45 8.70 3.94 12.56
CA SER A 45 8.68 4.54 11.21
C SER A 45 7.85 3.74 10.20
N SER A 46 7.91 2.41 10.23
CA SER A 46 7.13 1.55 9.34
C SER A 46 5.65 1.63 9.63
N MET A 47 5.26 1.61 10.91
CA MET A 47 3.88 1.74 11.34
C MET A 47 3.30 3.09 10.94
N ILE A 48 4.04 4.18 11.18
CA ILE A 48 3.62 5.54 10.77
C ILE A 48 3.44 5.62 9.26
N GLY A 49 4.33 4.99 8.48
CA GLY A 49 4.19 4.91 7.02
C GLY A 49 2.88 4.22 6.60
N MET A 50 2.57 3.07 7.20
CA MET A 50 1.32 2.33 6.92
C MET A 50 0.08 3.11 7.41
N ALA A 51 0.15 3.76 8.57
CA ALA A 51 -0.96 4.57 9.08
C ALA A 51 -1.21 5.79 8.19
N PHE A 52 -0.15 6.44 7.72
CA PHE A 52 -0.25 7.55 6.77
C PHE A 52 -0.85 7.09 5.43
N ASP A 53 -0.50 5.90 4.94
CA ASP A 53 -1.08 5.34 3.73
C ASP A 53 -2.61 5.20 3.82
N TYR A 54 -3.16 4.75 4.97
CA TYR A 54 -4.61 4.77 5.22
C TYR A 54 -5.18 6.19 5.19
N LEU A 55 -4.58 7.13 5.93
CA LEU A 55 -5.05 8.51 5.98
C LEU A 55 -4.99 9.20 4.62
N PHE A 56 -3.95 8.90 3.83
CA PHE A 56 -3.79 9.44 2.49
C PHE A 56 -4.90 8.93 1.56
N ARG A 57 -5.23 7.63 1.59
CA ARG A 57 -6.36 7.08 0.84
C ARG A 57 -7.70 7.69 1.26
N PHE A 58 -7.94 7.89 2.56
CA PHE A 58 -9.15 8.57 3.04
C PHE A 58 -9.21 10.02 2.57
N TYR A 59 -8.07 10.71 2.59
CA TYR A 59 -7.94 12.06 2.06
C TYR A 59 -8.26 12.10 0.56
N LEU A 60 -7.68 11.20 -0.23
CA LEU A 60 -7.92 11.12 -1.67
C LEU A 60 -9.38 10.79 -1.99
N LYS A 61 -10.01 9.92 -1.23
CA LYS A 61 -11.44 9.58 -1.39
C LYS A 61 -12.35 10.79 -1.15
N ARG A 62 -11.99 11.65 -0.20
CA ARG A 62 -12.67 12.92 0.00
C ARG A 62 -12.40 13.90 -1.15
N LEU A 63 -11.14 14.02 -1.57
CA LEU A 63 -10.72 14.95 -2.62
C LEU A 63 -11.30 14.56 -3.99
N ASN A 64 -11.46 13.26 -4.24
CA ASN A 64 -11.92 12.67 -5.49
C ASN A 64 -13.11 11.75 -5.23
N PRO A 65 -14.36 12.27 -5.26
CA PRO A 65 -15.56 11.47 -4.97
C PRO A 65 -15.75 10.24 -5.88
N GLN A 66 -15.17 10.27 -7.10
CA GLN A 66 -15.14 9.16 -8.05
C GLN A 66 -14.10 8.10 -7.75
N ALA A 67 -13.29 8.26 -6.69
CA ALA A 67 -12.21 7.33 -6.36
C ALA A 67 -12.74 5.91 -6.12
N ILE A 68 -12.11 4.95 -6.78
CA ILE A 68 -12.37 3.51 -6.62
C ILE A 68 -11.36 2.95 -5.63
N GLU A 69 -11.84 2.32 -4.57
CA GLU A 69 -11.05 1.64 -3.56
C GLU A 69 -11.42 0.16 -3.53
N ARG A 70 -10.51 -0.72 -3.15
CA ARG A 70 -10.80 -2.13 -2.90
C ARG A 70 -11.86 -2.28 -1.81
N ASP A 71 -12.73 -3.28 -1.95
CA ASP A 71 -13.79 -3.56 -0.97
C ASP A 71 -13.23 -3.89 0.41
N GLN A 72 -12.12 -4.62 0.46
CA GLN A 72 -11.44 -5.00 1.69
C GLN A 72 -10.10 -4.29 1.85
N TRP A 73 -9.87 -3.74 3.03
CA TRP A 73 -8.55 -3.29 3.45
C TRP A 73 -7.63 -4.48 3.79
N ILE A 74 -6.31 -4.29 3.68
CA ILE A 74 -5.35 -5.34 4.06
C ILE A 74 -5.52 -5.74 5.53
N ALA A 75 -5.78 -4.78 6.41
CA ALA A 75 -6.05 -5.02 7.83
C ALA A 75 -7.20 -6.03 8.09
N GLU A 76 -8.20 -6.10 7.20
CA GLU A 76 -9.32 -7.04 7.33
C GLU A 76 -8.92 -8.49 7.02
N GLN A 77 -7.80 -8.70 6.32
CA GLN A 77 -7.30 -10.04 5.98
C GLN A 77 -6.69 -10.77 7.18
N VAL A 78 -6.42 -10.09 8.29
CA VAL A 78 -5.92 -10.71 9.53
C VAL A 78 -6.86 -11.82 10.02
N GLY A 79 -8.17 -11.68 9.77
CA GLY A 79 -9.16 -12.70 10.10
C GLY A 79 -8.90 -14.07 9.48
N LEU A 80 -8.20 -14.13 8.35
CA LEU A 80 -7.86 -15.39 7.67
C LEU A 80 -6.73 -16.17 8.37
N TRP A 81 -6.02 -15.56 9.31
CA TRP A 81 -4.85 -16.12 9.97
C TRP A 81 -5.11 -16.57 11.41
N LEU A 82 -6.31 -16.28 11.93
CA LEU A 82 -6.68 -16.59 13.30
C LEU A 82 -7.72 -17.69 13.32
N PRO A 83 -7.64 -18.61 14.30
CA PRO A 83 -8.58 -19.72 14.43
C PRO A 83 -9.99 -19.27 14.85
N CYS A 84 -10.13 -18.02 15.32
CA CYS A 84 -11.41 -17.48 15.76
C CYS A 84 -12.14 -16.76 14.63
N VAL A 85 -13.26 -17.28 14.20
CA VAL A 85 -14.19 -16.63 13.28
C VAL A 85 -15.19 -15.80 14.07
N VAL A 86 -15.36 -14.54 13.69
CA VAL A 86 -16.34 -13.64 14.29
C VAL A 86 -17.38 -13.30 13.22
N MET A 87 -18.65 -13.55 13.54
CA MET A 87 -19.77 -13.15 12.69
C MET A 87 -20.47 -11.92 13.25
N CYS A 88 -21.00 -11.08 12.35
CA CYS A 88 -21.81 -9.93 12.73
C CYS A 88 -23.27 -10.22 12.34
N GLU A 89 -24.08 -10.59 13.31
CA GLU A 89 -25.53 -10.72 13.14
C GLU A 89 -26.26 -9.59 13.86
N GLY A 90 -27.09 -8.85 13.11
CA GLY A 90 -27.90 -7.77 13.68
C GLY A 90 -27.09 -6.67 14.38
N GLY A 91 -25.80 -6.48 13.98
CA GLY A 91 -24.90 -5.50 14.61
C GLY A 91 -24.20 -6.00 15.87
N ARG A 92 -24.40 -7.26 16.26
CA ARG A 92 -23.72 -7.91 17.37
C ARG A 92 -22.62 -8.82 16.85
N LEU A 93 -21.41 -8.71 17.41
CA LEU A 93 -20.30 -9.57 17.10
C LEU A 93 -20.36 -10.82 17.98
N GLU A 94 -20.40 -11.99 17.36
CA GLU A 94 -20.44 -13.29 18.04
C GLU A 94 -19.30 -14.19 17.54
N ILE A 95 -18.72 -14.96 18.45
CA ILE A 95 -17.70 -15.96 18.11
C ILE A 95 -18.39 -17.21 17.60
N VAL A 96 -17.98 -17.69 16.42
CA VAL A 96 -18.55 -18.91 15.84
C VAL A 96 -18.00 -20.14 16.57
N PRO A 97 -18.84 -21.19 16.79
CA PRO A 97 -18.44 -22.42 17.46
C PRO A 97 -17.25 -23.17 16.86
N GLU A 98 -16.90 -22.91 15.61
CA GLU A 98 -15.71 -23.47 14.93
C GLU A 98 -14.38 -22.97 15.52
N ALA A 99 -14.43 -21.97 16.40
CA ALA A 99 -13.31 -21.55 17.23
C ALA A 99 -12.94 -22.54 18.37
N ILE A 100 -13.44 -23.78 18.30
CA ILE A 100 -13.15 -24.84 19.28
C ILE A 100 -11.63 -25.09 19.28
N GLY A 101 -11.00 -24.80 20.43
CA GLY A 101 -9.55 -24.91 20.62
C GLY A 101 -8.81 -23.57 20.73
N SER A 102 -9.49 -22.44 20.45
CA SER A 102 -8.92 -21.12 20.67
C SER A 102 -8.95 -20.75 22.16
N SER A 103 -7.90 -20.07 22.60
CA SER A 103 -7.87 -19.52 23.96
C SER A 103 -8.82 -18.33 24.11
N GLN A 104 -9.29 -18.08 25.34
CA GLN A 104 -10.13 -16.89 25.62
C GLN A 104 -9.48 -15.60 25.14
N ARG A 105 -8.15 -15.48 25.29
CA ARG A 105 -7.37 -14.34 24.84
C ARG A 105 -7.45 -14.13 23.32
N GLU A 106 -7.39 -15.20 22.52
CA GLU A 106 -7.52 -15.13 21.06
C GLU A 106 -8.94 -14.70 20.66
N CYS A 107 -9.95 -15.20 21.35
CA CYS A 107 -11.33 -14.82 21.11
C CYS A 107 -11.59 -13.34 21.45
N ASP A 108 -11.11 -12.87 22.60
CA ASP A 108 -11.25 -11.47 23.01
C ASP A 108 -10.52 -10.54 22.03
N TRP A 109 -9.34 -10.92 21.57
CA TRP A 109 -8.58 -10.17 20.59
C TRP A 109 -9.28 -10.15 19.22
N ALA A 110 -9.89 -11.26 18.79
CA ALA A 110 -10.65 -11.30 17.55
C ALA A 110 -11.86 -10.35 17.60
N LEU A 111 -12.59 -10.30 18.73
CA LEU A 111 -13.67 -9.33 18.92
C LEU A 111 -13.17 -7.88 18.92
N GLN A 112 -12.03 -7.63 19.56
CA GLN A 112 -11.40 -6.30 19.57
C GLN A 112 -11.02 -5.86 18.15
N ARG A 113 -10.42 -6.76 17.36
CA ARG A 113 -10.08 -6.52 15.95
C ARG A 113 -11.29 -6.08 15.12
N GLU A 114 -12.42 -6.81 15.23
CA GLU A 114 -13.64 -6.49 14.47
C GLU A 114 -14.20 -5.11 14.87
N ARG A 115 -14.19 -4.80 16.18
CA ARG A 115 -14.60 -3.47 16.67
C ARG A 115 -13.71 -2.37 16.10
N VAL A 116 -12.40 -2.58 16.08
CA VAL A 116 -11.42 -1.63 15.51
C VAL A 116 -11.71 -1.39 14.02
N ILE A 117 -11.93 -2.45 13.23
CA ILE A 117 -12.24 -2.34 11.81
C ILE A 117 -13.56 -1.59 11.59
N ALA A 118 -14.61 -1.95 12.30
CA ALA A 118 -15.92 -1.30 12.20
C ALA A 118 -15.85 0.20 12.57
N GLU A 119 -15.14 0.55 13.63
CA GLU A 119 -14.95 1.94 14.05
C GLU A 119 -14.09 2.71 13.04
N ALA A 120 -13.06 2.09 12.47
CA ALA A 120 -12.25 2.69 11.41
C ALA A 120 -13.08 2.99 10.16
N ARG A 121 -13.96 2.07 9.73
CA ARG A 121 -14.92 2.29 8.62
C ARG A 121 -15.83 3.48 8.88
N LYS A 122 -16.36 3.60 10.09
CA LYS A 122 -17.21 4.72 10.52
C LYS A 122 -16.45 6.05 10.53
N ASN A 123 -15.23 6.07 11.12
CA ASN A 123 -14.41 7.27 11.19
C ASN A 123 -13.94 7.74 9.81
N CYS A 124 -13.59 6.80 8.91
CA CYS A 124 -13.30 7.08 7.51
C CYS A 124 -14.50 7.73 6.81
N SER A 125 -15.70 7.14 6.93
CA SER A 125 -16.93 7.68 6.32
C SER A 125 -17.24 9.09 6.84
N LEU A 126 -17.06 9.34 8.14
CA LEU A 126 -17.27 10.65 8.74
C LEU A 126 -16.27 11.67 8.19
N TYR A 127 -14.98 11.29 8.11
CA TYR A 127 -13.94 12.15 7.53
C TYR A 127 -14.21 12.47 6.06
N VAL A 128 -14.58 11.51 5.25
CA VAL A 128 -14.91 11.73 3.83
C VAL A 128 -16.04 12.76 3.70
N LYS A 129 -17.05 12.70 4.56
CA LYS A 129 -18.19 13.64 4.56
C LYS A 129 -17.81 15.04 5.07
N THR A 130 -17.09 15.12 6.20
CA THR A 130 -16.89 16.39 6.92
C THR A 130 -15.55 17.04 6.65
N GLY A 131 -14.50 16.27 6.34
CA GLY A 131 -13.12 16.73 6.24
C GLY A 131 -12.45 16.95 7.60
N THR A 132 -13.11 16.62 8.70
CA THR A 132 -12.57 16.83 10.04
C THR A 132 -11.58 15.72 10.40
N LEU A 133 -10.31 16.08 10.49
CA LEU A 133 -9.23 15.18 10.96
C LEU A 133 -9.34 15.04 12.48
N SER A 134 -10.16 14.08 12.94
CA SER A 134 -10.40 13.84 14.35
C SER A 134 -9.34 12.95 14.98
N ASP A 135 -9.15 13.03 16.30
CA ASP A 135 -8.29 12.13 17.07
C ASP A 135 -8.69 10.65 16.88
N ARG A 136 -10.00 10.36 16.81
CA ARG A 136 -10.52 9.00 16.53
C ARG A 136 -10.08 8.47 15.16
N LEU A 137 -10.03 9.32 14.13
CA LEU A 137 -9.56 8.89 12.81
C LEU A 137 -8.07 8.57 12.83
N LEU A 138 -7.25 9.39 13.51
CA LEU A 138 -5.82 9.15 13.68
C LEU A 138 -5.57 7.85 14.44
N THR A 139 -6.31 7.61 15.53
CA THR A 139 -6.28 6.35 16.28
C THR A 139 -6.63 5.17 15.38
N SER A 140 -7.71 5.26 14.61
CA SER A 140 -8.10 4.20 13.67
C SER A 140 -7.03 3.89 12.64
N ALA A 141 -6.36 4.90 12.09
CA ALA A 141 -5.30 4.68 11.11
C ALA A 141 -4.10 3.94 11.71
N ILE A 142 -3.71 4.24 12.96
CA ILE A 142 -2.64 3.53 13.67
C ILE A 142 -3.05 2.08 13.95
N GLN A 143 -4.28 1.85 14.38
CA GLN A 143 -4.80 0.52 14.64
C GLN A 143 -4.84 -0.34 13.36
N LEU A 144 -5.30 0.22 12.25
CA LEU A 144 -5.26 -0.45 10.93
C LEU A 144 -3.82 -0.78 10.52
N ALA A 145 -2.87 0.14 10.73
CA ALA A 145 -1.46 -0.11 10.43
C ALA A 145 -0.85 -1.23 11.28
N LYS A 146 -1.25 -1.35 12.54
CA LYS A 146 -0.86 -2.47 13.42
C LYS A 146 -1.38 -3.80 12.85
N LEU A 147 -2.64 -3.85 12.41
CA LEU A 147 -3.23 -5.04 11.77
C LEU A 147 -2.52 -5.38 10.45
N ASP A 148 -2.22 -4.39 9.60
CA ASP A 148 -1.42 -4.58 8.37
C ASP A 148 -0.05 -5.19 8.66
N GLY A 149 0.58 -4.78 9.75
CA GLY A 149 1.86 -5.32 10.20
C GLY A 149 1.79 -6.83 10.45
N ILE A 150 0.69 -7.32 11.04
CA ILE A 150 0.45 -8.75 11.24
C ILE A 150 0.33 -9.47 9.90
N VAL A 151 -0.49 -8.96 8.97
CA VAL A 151 -0.65 -9.56 7.63
C VAL A 151 0.69 -9.63 6.90
N LYS A 152 1.46 -8.54 6.92
CA LYS A 152 2.75 -8.45 6.21
C LYS A 152 3.85 -9.31 6.82
N SER A 153 3.85 -9.49 8.15
CA SER A 153 4.82 -10.34 8.82
C SER A 153 4.49 -11.84 8.71
N GLY A 154 3.22 -12.16 8.44
CA GLY A 154 2.72 -13.54 8.48
C GLY A 154 2.76 -14.16 9.88
N ARG A 155 2.88 -13.32 10.93
CA ARG A 155 2.93 -13.76 12.32
C ARG A 155 1.68 -13.28 13.03
N PRO A 156 0.84 -14.17 13.54
CA PRO A 156 -0.38 -13.83 14.26
C PRO A 156 -0.07 -13.42 15.70
N ASP A 157 0.80 -12.43 15.88
CA ASP A 157 1.06 -11.90 17.21
C ASP A 157 -0.15 -11.11 17.69
N LEU A 158 -0.61 -11.40 18.92
CA LEU A 158 -1.70 -10.66 19.57
C LEU A 158 -1.15 -9.36 20.14
N ILE A 159 -1.08 -8.35 19.30
CA ILE A 159 -0.60 -7.00 19.68
C ILE A 159 -1.71 -6.22 20.39
N ASP A 160 -1.33 -5.30 21.25
CA ASP A 160 -2.26 -4.36 21.86
C ASP A 160 -2.69 -3.31 20.82
N LEU A 161 -3.96 -3.37 20.40
CA LEU A 161 -4.54 -2.44 19.45
C LEU A 161 -4.91 -1.09 20.09
N GLU A 162 -5.04 -1.02 21.41
CA GLU A 162 -5.42 0.19 22.13
C GLU A 162 -4.22 1.06 22.51
N ASP A 163 -3.01 0.50 22.54
CA ASP A 163 -1.77 1.25 22.76
C ASP A 163 -1.48 2.20 21.59
N VAL A 164 -2.03 3.40 21.62
CA VAL A 164 -1.86 4.42 20.60
C VAL A 164 -1.23 5.67 21.21
N ASP A 165 -0.01 5.94 20.79
CA ASP A 165 0.79 7.04 21.28
C ASP A 165 0.29 8.39 20.74
N LYS A 166 0.32 9.41 21.59
CA LYS A 166 -0.05 10.78 21.22
C LYS A 166 0.93 11.36 20.20
N ASP A 167 2.21 11.11 20.35
CA ASP A 167 3.24 11.63 19.43
C ASP A 167 3.08 11.05 18.02
N ASP A 168 2.67 9.77 17.91
CA ASP A 168 2.35 9.16 16.63
C ASP A 168 1.15 9.84 15.95
N LYS A 169 0.12 10.22 16.71
CA LYS A 169 -1.04 10.98 16.20
C LYS A 169 -0.64 12.38 15.75
N ASP A 170 0.19 13.05 16.52
CA ASP A 170 0.68 14.40 16.22
C ASP A 170 1.54 14.39 14.94
N ASP A 171 2.38 13.36 14.74
CA ASP A 171 3.16 13.16 13.51
C ASP A 171 2.24 12.95 12.31
N LEU A 172 1.26 12.06 12.42
CA LEU A 172 0.28 11.80 11.37
C LEU A 172 -0.54 13.04 11.00
N GLN A 173 -0.94 13.83 12.00
CA GLN A 173 -1.65 15.09 11.76
C GLN A 173 -0.82 16.08 10.93
N GLN A 174 0.50 16.17 11.22
CA GLN A 174 1.42 16.99 10.44
C GLN A 174 1.54 16.48 9.00
N LEU A 175 1.69 15.17 8.82
CA LEU A 175 1.79 14.55 7.50
C LEU A 175 0.56 14.85 6.62
N VAL A 176 -0.65 14.72 7.18
CA VAL A 176 -1.89 15.01 6.43
C VAL A 176 -1.97 16.48 6.01
N LYS A 177 -1.51 17.41 6.85
CA LYS A 177 -1.49 18.85 6.53
C LYS A 177 -0.54 19.21 5.38
N LEU A 178 0.47 18.38 5.12
CA LEU A 178 1.45 18.58 4.05
C LEU A 178 0.98 18.08 2.67
N ILE A 179 -0.18 17.43 2.57
CA ILE A 179 -0.63 16.88 1.29
C ILE A 179 -0.96 18.02 0.31
N PRO A 180 -0.26 18.15 -0.83
CA PRO A 180 -0.53 19.17 -1.83
C PRO A 180 -1.77 18.78 -2.66
N ALA A 181 -2.95 19.19 -2.22
CA ALA A 181 -4.24 18.80 -2.78
C ALA A 181 -4.30 18.91 -4.32
N ARG A 182 -3.73 19.98 -4.89
CA ARG A 182 -3.74 20.21 -6.35
C ARG A 182 -3.06 19.10 -7.14
N ASP A 183 -2.01 18.49 -6.57
CA ASP A 183 -1.19 17.50 -7.26
C ASP A 183 -1.85 16.10 -7.24
N PHE A 184 -2.88 15.93 -6.40
CA PHE A 184 -3.64 14.68 -6.23
C PHE A 184 -5.12 14.80 -6.61
N LYS A 185 -5.54 15.93 -7.17
CA LYS A 185 -6.87 16.07 -7.74
C LYS A 185 -6.93 15.38 -9.08
N ALA A 186 -7.66 14.26 -9.14
CA ALA A 186 -7.88 13.52 -10.37
C ALA A 186 -8.80 14.28 -11.34
N THR A 187 -8.51 14.19 -12.62
CA THR A 187 -9.39 14.65 -13.67
C THR A 187 -10.46 13.59 -13.98
N ASP A 188 -10.07 12.31 -13.96
CA ASP A 188 -10.93 11.20 -14.38
C ASP A 188 -10.72 9.97 -13.48
N VAL A 189 -9.52 9.48 -13.37
CA VAL A 189 -9.18 8.21 -12.70
C VAL A 189 -8.53 8.46 -11.34
N CYS A 190 -9.08 7.87 -10.28
CA CYS A 190 -8.44 7.78 -8.98
C CYS A 190 -8.67 6.37 -8.42
N LEU A 191 -7.61 5.55 -8.40
CA LEU A 191 -7.65 4.18 -7.89
C LEU A 191 -6.81 4.12 -6.62
N LEU A 192 -7.42 3.64 -5.53
CA LEU A 192 -6.81 3.55 -4.22
C LEU A 192 -6.46 2.10 -3.91
N ASN A 193 -5.18 1.84 -3.73
CA ASN A 193 -4.62 0.51 -3.47
C ASN A 193 -5.04 -0.54 -4.52
N PRO A 194 -4.96 -0.22 -5.84
CA PRO A 194 -5.40 -1.12 -6.89
C PRO A 194 -4.48 -2.33 -7.04
N THR A 195 -5.05 -3.45 -7.47
CA THR A 195 -4.32 -4.66 -7.86
C THR A 195 -4.17 -4.76 -9.38
N PHE A 196 -3.37 -5.73 -9.84
CA PHE A 196 -3.04 -5.95 -11.25
C PHE A 196 -3.64 -7.27 -11.76
N GLY A 197 -4.91 -7.50 -11.45
CA GLY A 197 -5.66 -8.65 -11.90
C GLY A 197 -4.92 -9.98 -11.66
N GLU A 198 -4.86 -10.80 -12.71
CA GLU A 198 -4.17 -12.10 -12.66
C GLU A 198 -2.68 -11.99 -12.35
N ALA A 199 -2.00 -10.92 -12.80
CA ALA A 199 -0.58 -10.73 -12.53
C ALA A 199 -0.29 -10.56 -11.03
N SER A 200 -1.19 -9.92 -10.27
CA SER A 200 -1.07 -9.86 -8.81
C SER A 200 -1.11 -11.25 -8.16
N ARG A 201 -1.94 -12.17 -8.70
CA ARG A 201 -2.02 -13.56 -8.19
C ARG A 201 -0.76 -14.35 -8.49
N LEU A 202 -0.15 -14.17 -9.66
CA LEU A 202 1.10 -14.83 -10.03
C LEU A 202 2.25 -14.48 -9.09
N VAL A 203 2.26 -13.25 -8.55
CA VAL A 203 3.27 -12.79 -7.60
C VAL A 203 2.80 -12.83 -6.13
N ARG A 204 1.69 -13.51 -5.83
CA ARG A 204 1.11 -13.67 -4.47
C ARG A 204 0.75 -12.36 -3.77
N GLY A 205 0.20 -11.46 -4.51
CA GLY A 205 -0.23 -10.15 -4.03
C GLY A 205 0.73 -9.05 -4.46
N ALA A 206 0.19 -8.14 -5.22
CA ALA A 206 0.81 -6.89 -5.58
C ALA A 206 -0.29 -5.85 -5.67
N ASP A 207 -0.10 -4.78 -4.99
CA ASP A 207 -0.98 -3.62 -4.97
C ASP A 207 -0.11 -2.37 -5.06
N ALA A 208 -0.51 -1.43 -5.88
CA ALA A 208 0.09 -0.10 -5.92
C ALA A 208 -0.55 0.77 -4.83
N ASP A 209 0.16 1.79 -4.37
CA ASP A 209 -0.42 2.69 -3.38
C ASP A 209 -1.59 3.47 -3.98
N VAL A 210 -1.37 4.16 -5.11
CA VAL A 210 -2.39 5.00 -5.77
C VAL A 210 -2.13 5.10 -7.28
N ILE A 211 -3.20 5.20 -8.06
CA ILE A 211 -3.15 5.66 -9.45
C ILE A 211 -4.06 6.87 -9.61
N ILE A 212 -3.50 7.97 -10.15
CA ILE A 212 -4.24 9.18 -10.50
C ILE A 212 -4.06 9.45 -11.98
N ASP A 213 -5.16 9.47 -12.72
CA ASP A 213 -5.22 9.63 -14.17
C ASP A 213 -4.25 8.66 -14.90
N ASP A 214 -3.12 9.13 -15.40
CA ASP A 214 -2.10 8.35 -16.09
C ASP A 214 -0.86 8.05 -15.24
N THR A 215 -0.89 8.36 -13.95
CA THR A 215 0.28 8.32 -13.07
C THR A 215 0.17 7.21 -12.03
N LEU A 216 1.13 6.28 -12.04
CA LEU A 216 1.33 5.27 -11.00
C LEU A 216 2.18 5.85 -9.87
N ILE A 217 1.64 5.92 -8.67
CA ILE A 217 2.20 6.67 -7.55
C ILE A 217 2.59 5.73 -6.40
N GLU A 218 3.79 5.93 -5.89
CA GLU A 218 4.32 5.29 -4.69
C GLU A 218 4.49 6.33 -3.58
N ILE A 219 4.06 6.01 -2.37
CA ILE A 219 4.13 6.89 -1.20
C ILE A 219 5.35 6.53 -0.34
N LYS A 220 6.12 7.53 0.07
CA LYS A 220 7.31 7.35 0.90
C LYS A 220 7.30 8.27 2.11
N THR A 221 7.04 7.70 3.29
CA THR A 221 7.10 8.39 4.58
C THR A 221 8.49 8.18 5.21
N VAL A 222 9.50 8.82 4.62
CA VAL A 222 10.91 8.63 4.95
C VAL A 222 11.57 9.92 5.41
N MET A 223 12.64 9.79 6.22
CA MET A 223 13.40 10.94 6.76
C MET A 223 14.38 11.55 5.76
N LYS A 224 14.61 10.94 4.61
CA LYS A 224 15.50 11.46 3.56
C LYS A 224 14.73 11.53 2.26
N CYS A 225 14.54 12.74 1.73
CA CYS A 225 13.98 12.93 0.40
C CYS A 225 15.05 12.65 -0.64
N ARG A 226 15.17 11.39 -0.99
CA ARG A 226 16.09 10.94 -2.04
C ARG A 226 15.40 9.88 -2.87
N LEU A 227 15.29 10.13 -4.15
CA LEU A 227 14.86 9.10 -5.08
C LEU A 227 15.97 8.03 -5.18
N THR A 228 15.59 6.80 -4.94
CA THR A 228 16.52 5.66 -4.96
C THR A 228 16.13 4.70 -6.07
N GLY A 229 17.10 3.98 -6.63
CA GLY A 229 16.82 2.91 -7.59
C GLY A 229 15.79 1.89 -7.08
N LYS A 230 15.70 1.68 -5.76
CA LYS A 230 14.71 0.78 -5.15
C LYS A 230 13.26 1.23 -5.44
N TYR A 231 12.98 2.53 -5.38
CA TYR A 231 11.62 3.06 -5.65
C TYR A 231 11.27 2.94 -7.13
N LEU A 232 12.23 3.24 -8.00
CA LEU A 232 12.05 3.05 -9.44
C LEU A 232 11.87 1.58 -9.81
N ASN A 233 12.64 0.68 -9.20
CA ASN A 233 12.49 -0.76 -9.40
C ASN A 233 11.08 -1.23 -9.00
N GLN A 234 10.54 -0.70 -7.91
CA GLN A 234 9.19 -1.03 -7.44
C GLN A 234 8.13 -0.57 -8.46
N LEU A 235 8.19 0.69 -8.88
CA LEU A 235 7.30 1.24 -9.89
C LEU A 235 7.43 0.52 -11.23
N ALA A 236 8.65 0.16 -11.65
CA ALA A 236 8.89 -0.61 -12.87
C ALA A 236 8.25 -2.01 -12.82
N LEU A 237 8.34 -2.71 -11.68
CA LEU A 237 7.69 -4.01 -11.53
C LEU A 237 6.16 -3.89 -11.52
N TYR A 238 5.60 -2.89 -10.86
CA TYR A 238 4.16 -2.61 -10.95
C TYR A 238 3.74 -2.30 -12.39
N TYR A 239 4.55 -1.54 -13.12
CA TYR A 239 4.30 -1.26 -14.52
C TYR A 239 4.35 -2.52 -15.39
N CYS A 240 5.27 -3.46 -15.11
CA CYS A 240 5.29 -4.77 -15.77
C CYS A 240 4.00 -5.56 -15.48
N LEU A 241 3.53 -5.58 -14.22
CA LEU A 241 2.28 -6.26 -13.87
C LEU A 241 1.09 -5.63 -14.60
N TYR A 242 1.04 -4.30 -14.68
CA TYR A 242 0.05 -3.57 -15.49
C TYR A 242 0.08 -4.00 -16.96
N ARG A 243 1.26 -4.07 -17.56
CA ARG A 243 1.43 -4.48 -18.97
C ARG A 243 1.07 -5.95 -19.23
N ILE A 244 1.15 -6.80 -18.21
CA ILE A 244 0.78 -8.23 -18.29
C ILE A 244 -0.73 -8.43 -18.17
N ALA A 245 -1.41 -7.74 -17.26
CA ALA A 245 -2.81 -8.04 -16.90
C ALA A 245 -3.70 -6.82 -16.64
N SER A 246 -3.25 -5.59 -17.00
CA SER A 246 -3.96 -4.35 -16.68
C SER A 246 -4.01 -4.06 -15.17
N VAL A 247 -4.78 -3.06 -14.77
CA VAL A 247 -5.03 -2.66 -13.39
C VAL A 247 -6.52 -2.78 -13.11
N ASP A 248 -6.87 -3.34 -11.96
CA ASP A 248 -8.26 -3.44 -11.54
C ASP A 248 -8.86 -2.04 -11.33
N GLY A 249 -9.99 -1.79 -11.99
CA GLY A 249 -10.66 -0.49 -11.96
C GLY A 249 -10.14 0.55 -12.98
N LEU A 250 -9.09 0.25 -13.75
CA LEU A 250 -8.61 1.15 -14.79
C LEU A 250 -9.55 1.07 -16.02
N PRO A 251 -10.18 2.18 -16.47
CA PRO A 251 -11.07 2.16 -17.61
C PRO A 251 -10.39 1.74 -18.90
N ALA A 252 -11.12 1.06 -19.79
CA ALA A 252 -10.62 0.66 -21.09
C ALA A 252 -10.11 1.89 -21.90
N GLY A 253 -9.00 1.72 -22.59
CA GLY A 253 -8.36 2.79 -23.35
C GLY A 253 -7.50 3.76 -22.53
N ARG A 254 -7.52 3.67 -21.21
CA ARG A 254 -6.58 4.42 -20.35
C ARG A 254 -5.25 3.69 -20.22
N SER A 255 -4.19 4.45 -20.15
CA SER A 255 -2.82 3.92 -20.04
C SER A 255 -2.01 4.69 -19.00
N LEU A 256 -1.15 3.97 -18.29
CA LEU A 256 -0.18 4.58 -17.39
C LEU A 256 0.98 5.13 -18.21
N ARG A 257 1.34 6.38 -17.98
CA ARG A 257 2.37 7.10 -18.73
C ARG A 257 3.45 7.72 -17.86
N LYS A 258 3.18 7.82 -16.55
CA LYS A 258 4.08 8.48 -15.59
C LYS A 258 4.26 7.62 -14.35
N PHE A 259 5.42 7.75 -13.75
CA PHE A 259 5.68 7.34 -12.38
C PHE A 259 5.65 8.57 -11.47
N GLY A 260 5.11 8.38 -10.28
CA GLY A 260 5.10 9.37 -9.22
C GLY A 260 5.70 8.80 -7.94
N VAL A 261 6.44 9.62 -7.19
CA VAL A 261 6.86 9.32 -5.82
C VAL A 261 6.48 10.49 -4.93
N TYR A 262 5.64 10.22 -3.95
CA TYR A 262 5.25 11.23 -2.98
C TYR A 262 6.04 11.07 -1.67
N PHE A 263 6.88 12.05 -1.37
CA PHE A 263 7.64 12.11 -0.13
C PHE A 263 6.84 12.88 0.92
N SER A 264 6.06 12.16 1.71
CA SER A 264 5.04 12.73 2.59
C SER A 264 5.59 13.69 3.66
N ARG A 265 6.79 13.40 4.24
CA ARG A 265 7.44 14.28 5.23
C ARG A 265 7.94 15.59 4.67
N TYR A 266 7.94 15.73 3.35
CA TYR A 266 8.40 16.92 2.62
C TYR A 266 7.26 17.62 1.86
N GLY A 267 6.07 17.03 1.83
CA GLY A 267 4.98 17.51 0.97
C GLY A 267 5.40 17.56 -0.50
N TYR A 268 6.38 16.73 -0.91
CA TYR A 268 6.99 16.80 -2.22
C TYR A 268 6.55 15.65 -3.10
N PHE A 269 5.98 15.99 -4.24
CA PHE A 269 5.55 15.04 -5.27
C PHE A 269 6.45 15.14 -6.49
N PHE A 270 7.16 14.06 -6.77
CA PHE A 270 8.02 13.90 -7.93
C PHE A 270 7.31 13.06 -8.99
N THR A 271 7.40 13.47 -10.26
CA THR A 271 6.87 12.69 -11.39
C THR A 271 7.87 12.60 -12.52
N VAL A 272 7.84 11.49 -13.27
CA VAL A 272 8.67 11.25 -14.44
C VAL A 272 7.89 10.47 -15.50
N PRO A 273 7.99 10.79 -16.79
CA PRO A 273 7.45 9.97 -17.87
C PRO A 273 8.06 8.57 -17.85
N VAL A 274 7.25 7.55 -18.07
CA VAL A 274 7.73 6.15 -18.15
C VAL A 274 8.78 5.98 -19.25
N THR A 275 8.62 6.72 -20.37
CA THR A 275 9.55 6.71 -21.50
C THR A 275 10.95 7.18 -21.14
N ASP A 276 11.10 7.98 -20.10
CA ASP A 276 12.39 8.51 -19.66
C ASP A 276 13.14 7.55 -18.73
N CYS A 277 12.43 6.51 -18.24
CA CYS A 277 13.01 5.53 -17.32
C CYS A 277 13.82 4.44 -18.04
N TRP A 278 13.55 4.15 -19.32
CA TRP A 278 14.21 3.10 -20.12
C TRP A 278 14.04 3.32 -21.61
N GLN A 279 14.77 2.54 -22.44
CA GLN A 279 14.47 2.43 -23.87
C GLN A 279 13.34 1.40 -24.07
N ALA A 280 12.46 1.66 -25.02
CA ALA A 280 11.31 0.78 -25.30
C ALA A 280 11.74 -0.66 -25.57
N ARG A 281 12.81 -0.87 -26.36
CA ARG A 281 13.34 -2.20 -26.67
C ARG A 281 13.82 -2.96 -25.41
N ASP A 282 14.53 -2.27 -24.51
CA ASP A 282 15.08 -2.88 -23.30
C ASP A 282 13.93 -3.27 -22.36
N PHE A 283 12.89 -2.44 -22.30
CA PHE A 283 11.69 -2.72 -21.50
C PHE A 283 10.91 -3.93 -22.04
N GLU A 284 10.65 -4.01 -23.34
CA GLU A 284 9.90 -5.16 -23.90
C GLU A 284 10.66 -6.48 -23.70
N THR A 285 11.99 -6.46 -23.88
CA THR A 285 12.83 -7.64 -23.60
C THR A 285 12.77 -8.06 -22.14
N PHE A 286 12.78 -7.07 -21.21
CA PHE A 286 12.63 -7.36 -19.79
C PHE A 286 11.22 -7.87 -19.47
N LEU A 287 10.18 -7.29 -20.06
CA LEU A 287 8.78 -7.65 -19.83
C LEU A 287 8.49 -9.09 -20.23
N GLU A 288 8.97 -9.52 -21.40
CA GLU A 288 8.83 -10.91 -21.86
C GLU A 288 9.49 -11.88 -20.88
N TRP A 289 10.76 -11.65 -20.56
CA TRP A 289 11.48 -12.47 -19.58
C TRP A 289 10.80 -12.48 -18.20
N PHE A 290 10.32 -11.35 -17.73
CA PHE A 290 9.68 -11.23 -16.42
C PHE A 290 8.34 -11.98 -16.37
N ARG A 291 7.56 -11.94 -17.46
CA ARG A 291 6.32 -12.71 -17.62
C ARG A 291 6.60 -14.21 -17.48
N ASP A 292 7.61 -14.72 -18.21
CA ASP A 292 7.98 -16.12 -18.18
C ASP A 292 8.44 -16.53 -16.77
N LEU A 293 9.25 -15.68 -16.13
CA LEU A 293 9.75 -15.92 -14.77
C LEU A 293 8.60 -16.08 -13.75
N ILE A 294 7.63 -15.14 -13.73
CA ILE A 294 6.54 -15.20 -12.75
C ILE A 294 5.59 -16.35 -13.03
N GLN A 295 5.35 -16.71 -14.29
CA GLN A 295 4.54 -17.86 -14.67
C GLN A 295 5.21 -19.17 -14.25
N ALA A 296 6.50 -19.37 -14.56
CA ALA A 296 7.26 -20.56 -14.17
C ALA A 296 7.26 -20.74 -12.65
N ARG A 297 7.52 -19.65 -11.91
CA ARG A 297 7.51 -19.69 -10.43
C ARG A 297 6.13 -20.00 -9.86
N ALA A 298 5.05 -19.50 -10.47
CA ALA A 298 3.69 -19.81 -10.06
C ALA A 298 3.34 -21.29 -10.30
N CYS A 299 3.75 -21.85 -11.44
CA CYS A 299 3.56 -23.28 -11.76
C CYS A 299 4.25 -24.20 -10.76
N VAL A 300 5.53 -23.96 -10.47
CA VAL A 300 6.31 -24.77 -9.49
C VAL A 300 5.62 -24.75 -8.12
N MET A 301 5.05 -23.64 -7.74
CA MET A 301 4.41 -23.50 -6.45
C MET A 301 3.06 -24.20 -6.37
N ARG A 302 2.23 -24.11 -7.45
CA ARG A 302 0.97 -24.86 -7.53
C ARG A 302 1.23 -26.37 -7.43
N ALA A 303 2.27 -26.85 -8.11
CA ALA A 303 2.68 -28.24 -8.04
C ALA A 303 3.08 -28.68 -6.61
N LYS A 304 3.79 -27.82 -5.86
CA LYS A 304 4.13 -28.10 -4.45
C LYS A 304 2.92 -28.15 -3.55
N ILE A 305 1.93 -27.25 -3.72
CA ILE A 305 0.70 -27.25 -2.92
C ILE A 305 -0.17 -28.47 -3.24
N ALA A 306 -0.21 -28.92 -4.48
CA ALA A 306 -0.98 -30.09 -4.89
C ALA A 306 -0.34 -31.44 -4.44
N ALA A 307 0.93 -31.44 -4.01
CA ALA A 307 1.66 -32.59 -3.52
C ALA A 307 1.59 -32.79 -2.00
N TYR A 308 0.90 -31.90 -1.29
CA TYR A 308 0.59 -31.99 0.14
C TYR A 308 -0.92 -32.18 0.35
#